data_b1cbea20546cf2c42d3317b7e69c1d62
#
_entry.id   b1cbea20546cf2c42d3317b7e69c1d62
#
_cell.length_a   1.000
_cell.length_b   1.000
_cell.length_c   1.000
_cell.angle_alpha   90.00
_cell.angle_beta   90.00
_cell.angle_gamma   90.00
#
_symmetry.space_group_name_H-M   'P 1'
#
loop_
_entity.id
_entity.type
_entity.pdbx_description
1 polymer ?
#
loop_
_entity_poly.entity_id
_entity_poly.type
_entity_poly.pdbx_seq_one_letter_code
_entity_poly.pdbx_strand_id
1 'polypeptide(L)'
;MKKGIIFDMDGTLWDSADGVAKSWTVKVKEMYPEANEITEADVKSVMGLPMDEIADRFFDWLEEKERYELLDICGNYENDYLRENGGVLYPDLEQVLIELKKDYHLYIVSNCQSGYIEAFLDHYDFWKYFEDIECYGNNELPKGDNIAGIIRRNDITNAVYVGDIQGDYDATMLAKEQLKDEGVKLEFILADYGFGDVDAKVSKIGSFKELPKVASEILD
;
A
#
# COMPACT_ATOMS: atom_id res chain seq x y z
N MET A 1 19.19 -15.55 -10.27
CA MET A 1 18.45 -14.27 -10.33
C MET A 1 17.47 -14.25 -9.17
N LYS A 2 17.44 -13.20 -8.35
CA LYS A 2 16.47 -13.06 -7.27
C LYS A 2 15.20 -12.41 -7.84
N LYS A 3 14.07 -13.12 -7.76
CA LYS A 3 12.79 -12.69 -8.29
C LYS A 3 11.93 -12.16 -7.15
N GLY A 4 11.42 -10.94 -7.26
CA GLY A 4 10.62 -10.27 -6.24
C GLY A 4 9.21 -9.93 -6.70
N ILE A 5 8.25 -10.01 -5.80
CA ILE A 5 6.91 -9.44 -5.96
C ILE A 5 6.74 -8.41 -4.85
N ILE A 6 6.52 -7.17 -5.24
CA ILE A 6 6.33 -6.05 -4.33
C ILE A 6 4.86 -5.65 -4.41
N PHE A 7 4.20 -5.53 -3.26
CA PHE A 7 2.78 -5.23 -3.19
C PHE A 7 2.53 -3.82 -2.63
N ASP A 8 1.56 -3.14 -3.17
CA ASP A 8 0.83 -2.13 -2.41
C ASP A 8 -0.07 -2.77 -1.35
N MET A 9 -0.67 -1.96 -0.50
CA MET A 9 -1.53 -2.41 0.60
C MET A 9 -3.02 -2.30 0.27
N ASP A 10 -3.53 -1.08 0.34
CA ASP A 10 -4.95 -0.79 0.25
C ASP A 10 -5.44 -0.89 -1.20
N GLY A 11 -6.52 -1.64 -1.43
CA GLY A 11 -6.95 -1.95 -2.79
C GLY A 11 -6.21 -3.12 -3.44
N THR A 12 -5.11 -3.57 -2.84
CA THR A 12 -4.28 -4.67 -3.38
C THR A 12 -4.30 -5.91 -2.50
N LEU A 13 -3.94 -5.78 -1.21
CA LEU A 13 -3.93 -6.90 -0.25
C LEU A 13 -5.20 -6.93 0.61
N TRP A 14 -5.74 -5.78 0.96
CA TRP A 14 -6.93 -5.63 1.78
C TRP A 14 -7.73 -4.37 1.45
N ASP A 15 -8.94 -4.28 1.99
CA ASP A 15 -9.76 -3.06 2.08
C ASP A 15 -9.87 -2.67 3.56
N SER A 16 -9.17 -1.60 3.95
CA SER A 16 -9.16 -1.07 5.31
C SER A 16 -10.11 0.11 5.48
N ALA A 17 -10.72 0.61 4.42
CA ALA A 17 -11.40 1.91 4.38
C ALA A 17 -12.46 2.11 5.45
N ASP A 18 -13.25 1.10 5.78
CA ASP A 18 -14.25 1.16 6.87
C ASP A 18 -13.58 1.30 8.26
N GLY A 19 -12.48 0.56 8.49
CA GLY A 19 -11.70 0.64 9.74
C GLY A 19 -11.04 2.01 9.92
N VAL A 20 -10.43 2.52 8.85
CA VAL A 20 -9.83 3.86 8.81
C VAL A 20 -10.88 4.93 9.10
N ALA A 21 -12.01 4.91 8.39
CA ALA A 21 -13.09 5.86 8.59
C ALA A 21 -13.60 5.91 10.05
N LYS A 22 -13.78 4.75 10.66
CA LYS A 22 -14.23 4.61 12.05
C LYS A 22 -13.19 5.16 13.04
N SER A 23 -11.93 4.76 12.87
CA SER A 23 -10.85 5.17 13.77
C SER A 23 -10.61 6.68 13.72
N TRP A 24 -10.56 7.26 12.52
CA TRP A 24 -10.37 8.70 12.33
C TRP A 24 -11.57 9.50 12.84
N THR A 25 -12.80 9.05 12.58
CA THR A 25 -14.01 9.70 13.12
C THR A 25 -13.96 9.79 14.65
N VAL A 26 -13.50 8.75 15.35
CA VAL A 26 -13.36 8.78 16.81
C VAL A 26 -12.42 9.92 17.23
N LYS A 27 -11.22 10.01 16.64
CA LYS A 27 -10.23 11.02 17.04
C LYS A 27 -10.61 12.44 16.62
N VAL A 28 -11.15 12.59 15.42
CA VAL A 28 -11.66 13.89 14.95
C VAL A 28 -12.75 14.41 15.89
N LYS A 29 -13.73 13.58 16.28
CA LYS A 29 -14.81 13.99 17.19
C LYS A 29 -14.38 14.20 18.63
N GLU A 30 -13.33 13.53 19.09
CA GLU A 30 -12.73 13.81 20.41
C GLU A 30 -12.15 15.23 20.49
N MET A 31 -11.52 15.70 19.42
CA MET A 31 -10.89 17.02 19.37
C MET A 31 -11.84 18.11 18.86
N TYR A 32 -12.71 17.77 17.91
CA TYR A 32 -13.63 18.67 17.23
C TYR A 32 -15.04 18.04 17.18
N PRO A 33 -15.83 18.12 18.28
CA PRO A 33 -17.13 17.44 18.40
C PRO A 33 -18.15 17.77 17.29
N GLU A 34 -18.03 18.97 16.71
CA GLU A 34 -18.93 19.44 15.64
C GLU A 34 -18.47 19.06 14.23
N ALA A 35 -17.28 18.45 14.07
CA ALA A 35 -16.80 18.00 12.78
C ALA A 35 -17.70 16.89 12.21
N ASN A 36 -17.75 16.77 10.89
CA ASN A 36 -18.47 15.68 10.25
C ASN A 36 -17.80 14.33 10.52
N GLU A 37 -18.57 13.25 10.39
CA GLU A 37 -18.02 11.90 10.37
C GLU A 37 -17.25 11.68 9.06
N ILE A 38 -16.13 10.98 9.14
CA ILE A 38 -15.40 10.52 7.97
C ILE A 38 -16.04 9.20 7.54
N THR A 39 -16.45 9.13 6.28
CA THR A 39 -17.09 7.93 5.73
C THR A 39 -16.09 7.04 5.00
N GLU A 40 -16.45 5.77 4.84
CA GLU A 40 -15.68 4.82 4.00
C GLU A 40 -15.47 5.36 2.57
N ALA A 41 -16.47 6.04 1.99
CA ALA A 41 -16.36 6.64 0.67
C ALA A 41 -15.34 7.79 0.63
N ASP A 42 -15.30 8.62 1.70
CA ASP A 42 -14.29 9.67 1.82
C ASP A 42 -12.88 9.07 1.84
N VAL A 43 -12.67 8.03 2.67
CA VAL A 43 -11.39 7.34 2.76
C VAL A 43 -10.98 6.73 1.42
N LYS A 44 -11.87 6.01 0.74
CA LYS A 44 -11.60 5.43 -0.60
C LYS A 44 -11.21 6.49 -1.64
N SER A 45 -11.73 7.69 -1.51
CA SER A 45 -11.42 8.79 -2.44
C SER A 45 -9.99 9.32 -2.34
N VAL A 46 -9.28 8.99 -1.27
CA VAL A 46 -7.90 9.46 -0.98
C VAL A 46 -6.90 8.31 -0.82
N MET A 47 -7.35 7.06 -0.86
CA MET A 47 -6.46 5.90 -0.73
C MET A 47 -5.32 5.92 -1.73
N GLY A 48 -4.13 5.57 -1.27
CA GLY A 48 -2.90 5.57 -2.06
C GLY A 48 -2.21 6.92 -2.21
N LEU A 49 -2.82 8.03 -1.78
CA LEU A 49 -2.16 9.32 -1.72
C LEU A 49 -1.13 9.37 -0.57
N PRO A 50 -0.11 10.24 -0.66
CA PRO A 50 0.74 10.59 0.48
C PRO A 50 -0.07 11.18 1.64
N MET A 51 0.40 10.95 2.87
CA MET A 51 -0.34 11.32 4.09
C MET A 51 -0.58 12.83 4.22
N ASP A 52 0.35 13.67 3.77
CA ASP A 52 0.20 15.13 3.73
C ASP A 52 -0.93 15.58 2.79
N GLU A 53 -1.05 14.97 1.60
CA GLU A 53 -2.17 15.25 0.69
C GLU A 53 -3.51 14.79 1.27
N ILE A 54 -3.54 13.69 2.03
CA ILE A 54 -4.75 13.23 2.74
C ILE A 54 -5.15 14.25 3.81
N ALA A 55 -4.20 14.74 4.61
CA ALA A 55 -4.46 15.77 5.62
C ALA A 55 -5.03 17.04 5.01
N ASP A 56 -4.46 17.47 3.88
CA ASP A 56 -4.91 18.66 3.16
C ASP A 56 -6.34 18.54 2.63
N ARG A 57 -6.78 17.33 2.30
CA ARG A 57 -8.15 17.10 1.83
C ARG A 57 -9.17 16.94 2.96
N PHE A 58 -8.80 16.27 4.05
CA PHE A 58 -9.75 16.02 5.15
C PHE A 58 -9.85 17.14 6.15
N PHE A 59 -8.75 17.88 6.34
CA PHE A 59 -8.63 18.88 7.40
C PHE A 59 -8.33 20.28 6.87
N ASP A 60 -8.76 20.61 5.64
CA ASP A 60 -8.58 21.92 4.98
C ASP A 60 -9.18 23.10 5.78
N TRP A 61 -10.11 22.81 6.71
CA TRP A 61 -10.74 23.74 7.63
C TRP A 61 -9.89 24.06 8.88
N LEU A 62 -8.72 23.42 9.06
CA LEU A 62 -7.75 23.70 10.10
C LEU A 62 -6.54 24.47 9.57
N GLU A 63 -5.87 25.18 10.45
CA GLU A 63 -4.54 25.73 10.15
C GLU A 63 -3.53 24.58 9.93
N GLU A 64 -2.51 24.79 9.09
CA GLU A 64 -1.55 23.78 8.66
C GLU A 64 -0.97 22.96 9.83
N LYS A 65 -0.54 23.63 10.89
CA LYS A 65 0.03 22.97 12.07
C LYS A 65 -0.97 22.04 12.76
N GLU A 66 -2.21 22.50 12.97
CA GLU A 66 -3.27 21.72 13.62
C GLU A 66 -3.67 20.51 12.74
N ARG A 67 -3.65 20.70 11.43
CA ARG A 67 -3.95 19.69 10.43
C ARG A 67 -3.00 18.49 10.53
N TYR A 68 -1.69 18.75 10.58
CA TYR A 68 -0.68 17.68 10.70
C TYR A 68 -0.65 17.06 12.11
N GLU A 69 -0.88 17.85 13.17
CA GLU A 69 -1.05 17.29 14.52
C GLU A 69 -2.26 16.33 14.60
N LEU A 70 -3.37 16.68 13.97
CA LEU A 70 -4.57 15.80 13.90
C LEU A 70 -4.31 14.56 13.04
N LEU A 71 -3.59 14.72 11.91
CA LEU A 71 -3.17 13.60 11.08
C LEU A 71 -2.36 12.57 11.87
N ASP A 72 -1.35 13.01 12.62
CA ASP A 72 -0.51 12.14 13.44
C ASP A 72 -1.33 11.41 14.52
N ILE A 73 -2.27 12.10 15.17
CA ILE A 73 -3.15 11.51 16.17
C ILE A 73 -4.06 10.45 15.53
N CYS A 74 -4.65 10.76 14.37
CA CYS A 74 -5.50 9.82 13.64
C CYS A 74 -4.70 8.60 13.17
N GLY A 75 -3.54 8.79 12.54
CA GLY A 75 -2.73 7.69 12.03
C GLY A 75 -2.19 6.76 13.12
N ASN A 76 -1.76 7.31 14.27
CA ASN A 76 -1.34 6.47 15.39
C ASN A 76 -2.49 5.63 15.95
N TYR A 77 -3.67 6.24 16.13
CA TYR A 77 -4.83 5.52 16.63
C TYR A 77 -5.37 4.50 15.61
N GLU A 78 -5.30 4.82 14.33
CA GLU A 78 -5.63 3.92 13.24
C GLU A 78 -4.78 2.66 13.26
N ASN A 79 -3.45 2.80 13.42
CA ASN A 79 -2.55 1.65 13.51
C ASN A 79 -2.96 0.70 14.67
N ASP A 80 -3.28 1.25 15.84
CA ASP A 80 -3.73 0.44 16.97
C ASP A 80 -5.11 -0.19 16.70
N TYR A 81 -6.03 0.58 16.13
CA TYR A 81 -7.36 0.10 15.77
C TYR A 81 -7.31 -1.04 14.76
N LEU A 82 -6.52 -0.89 13.69
CA LEU A 82 -6.38 -1.91 12.64
C LEU A 82 -5.61 -3.14 13.12
N ARG A 83 -4.64 -2.96 14.02
CA ARG A 83 -3.95 -4.09 14.67
C ARG A 83 -4.92 -4.95 15.49
N GLU A 84 -5.90 -4.34 16.14
CA GLU A 84 -6.92 -5.07 16.92
C GLU A 84 -8.05 -5.64 16.07
N ASN A 85 -8.57 -4.86 15.11
CA ASN A 85 -9.80 -5.17 14.38
C ASN A 85 -9.59 -5.69 12.95
N GLY A 86 -8.43 -5.41 12.34
CA GLY A 86 -8.14 -5.72 10.94
C GLY A 86 -8.93 -4.88 9.94
N GLY A 87 -8.79 -5.23 8.68
CA GLY A 87 -9.60 -4.80 7.55
C GLY A 87 -10.26 -6.01 6.87
N VAL A 88 -10.60 -5.89 5.60
CA VAL A 88 -11.17 -6.99 4.80
C VAL A 88 -10.12 -7.49 3.83
N LEU A 89 -9.58 -8.69 4.05
CA LEU A 89 -8.65 -9.32 3.10
C LEU A 89 -9.36 -9.60 1.78
N TYR A 90 -8.66 -9.40 0.67
CA TYR A 90 -9.17 -9.88 -0.60
C TYR A 90 -9.21 -11.42 -0.63
N PRO A 91 -10.18 -12.01 -1.35
CA PRO A 91 -10.36 -13.46 -1.38
C PRO A 91 -9.08 -14.21 -1.79
N ASP A 92 -8.85 -15.37 -1.17
CA ASP A 92 -7.72 -16.28 -1.43
C ASP A 92 -6.32 -15.70 -1.09
N LEU A 93 -6.21 -14.51 -0.45
CA LEU A 93 -4.94 -13.80 -0.21
C LEU A 93 -3.88 -14.72 0.43
N GLU A 94 -4.15 -15.27 1.60
CA GLU A 94 -3.15 -16.08 2.32
C GLU A 94 -2.73 -17.31 1.51
N GLN A 95 -3.69 -17.97 0.86
CA GLN A 95 -3.39 -19.16 0.04
C GLN A 95 -2.46 -18.81 -1.13
N VAL A 96 -2.67 -17.67 -1.76
CA VAL A 96 -1.84 -17.21 -2.89
C VAL A 96 -0.46 -16.77 -2.39
N LEU A 97 -0.36 -16.09 -1.24
CA LEU A 97 0.94 -15.74 -0.65
C LEU A 97 1.78 -17.00 -0.35
N ILE A 98 1.15 -18.05 0.18
CA ILE A 98 1.81 -19.36 0.40
C ILE A 98 2.31 -19.97 -0.91
N GLU A 99 1.55 -19.85 -1.99
CA GLU A 99 1.94 -20.35 -3.31
C GLU A 99 3.12 -19.55 -3.87
N LEU A 100 2.99 -18.23 -3.92
CA LEU A 100 4.01 -17.32 -4.46
C LEU A 100 5.36 -17.44 -3.74
N LYS A 101 5.34 -17.58 -2.41
CA LYS A 101 6.56 -17.68 -1.60
C LYS A 101 7.43 -18.89 -1.91
N LYS A 102 6.93 -19.89 -2.66
CA LYS A 102 7.74 -21.05 -3.06
C LYS A 102 8.81 -20.67 -4.09
N ASP A 103 8.52 -19.70 -4.94
CA ASP A 103 9.33 -19.35 -6.11
C ASP A 103 9.79 -17.88 -6.11
N TYR A 104 9.14 -17.02 -5.31
CA TYR A 104 9.37 -15.57 -5.27
C TYR A 104 9.62 -15.06 -3.85
N HIS A 105 10.34 -13.96 -3.76
CA HIS A 105 10.53 -13.17 -2.55
C HIS A 105 9.47 -12.07 -2.49
N LEU A 106 8.77 -11.93 -1.38
CA LEU A 106 7.61 -11.04 -1.26
C LEU A 106 7.95 -9.81 -0.39
N TYR A 107 7.48 -8.65 -0.80
CA TYR A 107 7.75 -7.35 -0.19
C TYR A 107 6.50 -6.48 -0.18
N ILE A 108 6.45 -5.47 0.70
CA ILE A 108 5.39 -4.46 0.72
C ILE A 108 6.02 -3.08 0.60
N VAL A 109 5.46 -2.22 -0.26
CA VAL A 109 5.78 -0.79 -0.34
C VAL A 109 4.49 0.01 -0.48
N SER A 110 4.21 0.91 0.46
CA SER A 110 2.99 1.73 0.47
C SER A 110 3.27 3.21 0.78
N ASN A 111 2.31 4.09 0.52
CA ASN A 111 2.35 5.51 0.88
C ASN A 111 1.82 5.79 2.30
N CYS A 112 1.54 4.78 3.09
CA CYS A 112 0.98 4.91 4.43
C CYS A 112 1.97 5.50 5.46
N GLN A 113 1.45 5.81 6.66
CA GLN A 113 2.24 6.18 7.83
C GLN A 113 3.05 5.00 8.37
N SER A 114 4.08 5.30 9.16
CA SER A 114 4.85 4.30 9.89
C SER A 114 3.96 3.51 10.87
N GLY A 115 4.14 2.19 10.92
CA GLY A 115 3.37 1.29 11.79
C GLY A 115 2.09 0.71 11.16
N TYR A 116 1.67 1.20 10.00
CA TYR A 116 0.46 0.72 9.31
C TYR A 116 0.64 -0.67 8.69
N ILE A 117 1.74 -0.87 7.97
CA ILE A 117 2.06 -2.19 7.40
C ILE A 117 2.24 -3.20 8.53
N GLU A 118 2.91 -2.80 9.61
CA GLU A 118 3.10 -3.63 10.79
C GLU A 118 1.77 -4.00 11.46
N ALA A 119 0.80 -3.08 11.52
CA ALA A 119 -0.52 -3.37 12.06
C ALA A 119 -1.24 -4.48 11.25
N PHE A 120 -1.17 -4.43 9.93
CA PHE A 120 -1.67 -5.49 9.04
C PHE A 120 -0.95 -6.83 9.29
N LEU A 121 0.38 -6.81 9.31
CA LEU A 121 1.20 -8.02 9.48
C LEU A 121 0.99 -8.66 10.86
N ASP A 122 0.84 -7.84 11.92
CA ASP A 122 0.56 -8.30 13.27
C ASP A 122 -0.83 -8.92 13.39
N HIS A 123 -1.86 -8.25 12.85
CA HIS A 123 -3.24 -8.71 12.95
C HIS A 123 -3.45 -10.09 12.31
N TYR A 124 -2.87 -10.31 11.13
CA TYR A 124 -3.07 -11.56 10.38
C TYR A 124 -1.95 -12.59 10.58
N ASP A 125 -0.92 -12.31 11.38
CA ASP A 125 0.29 -13.15 11.51
C ASP A 125 0.98 -13.38 10.16
N PHE A 126 1.12 -12.32 9.35
CA PHE A 126 1.64 -12.39 7.98
C PHE A 126 3.12 -12.03 7.84
N TRP A 127 3.84 -11.68 8.91
CA TRP A 127 5.30 -11.47 8.91
C TRP A 127 6.07 -12.62 8.25
N LYS A 128 5.57 -13.83 8.39
CA LYS A 128 6.16 -15.03 7.81
C LYS A 128 6.20 -15.05 6.28
N TYR A 129 5.44 -14.20 5.60
CA TYR A 129 5.37 -14.16 4.14
C TYR A 129 6.29 -13.12 3.52
N PHE A 130 6.50 -12.01 4.17
CA PHE A 130 7.23 -10.87 3.61
C PHE A 130 8.64 -10.78 4.17
N GLU A 131 9.63 -10.49 3.31
CA GLU A 131 11.05 -10.41 3.69
C GLU A 131 11.43 -8.98 4.12
N ASP A 132 10.79 -7.98 3.53
CA ASP A 132 11.08 -6.58 3.81
C ASP A 132 9.87 -5.70 3.48
N ILE A 133 9.77 -4.57 4.16
CA ILE A 133 8.68 -3.61 4.00
C ILE A 133 9.21 -2.18 3.97
N GLU A 134 8.52 -1.27 3.29
CA GLU A 134 8.84 0.15 3.33
C GLU A 134 7.59 0.99 3.14
N CYS A 135 7.55 2.15 3.77
CA CYS A 135 6.47 3.11 3.56
C CYS A 135 6.95 4.56 3.62
N TYR A 136 6.11 5.47 3.12
CA TYR A 136 6.36 6.90 3.17
C TYR A 136 6.63 7.40 4.60
N GLY A 137 5.85 6.93 5.57
CA GLY A 137 5.97 7.35 6.97
C GLY A 137 7.29 6.98 7.65
N ASN A 138 8.11 6.08 7.06
CA ASN A 138 9.40 5.73 7.63
C ASN A 138 10.53 6.69 7.21
N ASN A 139 10.44 7.30 6.03
CA ASN A 139 11.57 8.02 5.43
C ASN A 139 11.18 9.25 4.61
N GLU A 140 9.88 9.52 4.46
CA GLU A 140 9.32 10.64 3.67
C GLU A 140 9.74 10.64 2.19
N LEU A 141 10.13 9.48 1.66
CA LEU A 141 10.49 9.33 0.26
C LEU A 141 9.27 8.92 -0.58
N PRO A 142 9.17 9.41 -1.83
CA PRO A 142 8.16 8.97 -2.77
C PRO A 142 8.13 7.45 -2.95
N LYS A 143 6.95 6.88 -3.21
CA LYS A 143 6.77 5.43 -3.40
C LYS A 143 7.74 4.82 -4.43
N GLY A 144 8.04 5.53 -5.52
CA GLY A 144 9.01 5.06 -6.52
C GLY A 144 10.43 4.91 -5.99
N ASP A 145 10.88 5.82 -5.11
CA ASP A 145 12.18 5.72 -4.45
C ASP A 145 12.19 4.55 -3.46
N ASN A 146 11.10 4.32 -2.75
CA ASN A 146 10.92 3.20 -1.85
C ASN A 146 10.92 1.85 -2.59
N ILE A 147 10.27 1.75 -3.75
CA ILE A 147 10.33 0.56 -4.62
C ILE A 147 11.77 0.29 -5.07
N ALA A 148 12.47 1.30 -5.56
CA ALA A 148 13.86 1.17 -5.98
C ALA A 148 14.78 0.81 -4.80
N GLY A 149 14.51 1.38 -3.62
CA GLY A 149 15.21 1.08 -2.36
C GLY A 149 15.07 -0.38 -1.94
N ILE A 150 13.83 -0.91 -1.92
CA ILE A 150 13.56 -2.34 -1.65
C ILE A 150 14.32 -3.24 -2.63
N ILE A 151 14.29 -2.92 -3.92
CA ILE A 151 14.95 -3.69 -4.97
C ILE A 151 16.47 -3.74 -4.72
N ARG A 152 17.10 -2.59 -4.47
CA ARG A 152 18.56 -2.49 -4.25
C ARG A 152 19.00 -3.20 -2.98
N ARG A 153 18.34 -2.92 -1.82
CA ARG A 153 18.78 -3.48 -0.53
C ARG A 153 18.53 -4.98 -0.39
N ASN A 154 17.69 -5.54 -1.27
CA ASN A 154 17.39 -6.96 -1.31
C ASN A 154 18.02 -7.70 -2.50
N ASP A 155 18.86 -7.07 -3.31
CA ASP A 155 19.54 -7.64 -4.48
C ASP A 155 18.55 -8.27 -5.49
N ILE A 156 17.39 -7.67 -5.70
CA ILE A 156 16.35 -8.16 -6.61
C ILE A 156 16.76 -7.80 -8.04
N THR A 157 16.73 -8.78 -8.93
CA THR A 157 17.12 -8.58 -10.33
C THR A 157 15.96 -8.63 -11.31
N ASN A 158 14.83 -9.20 -10.90
CA ASN A 158 13.60 -9.28 -11.69
C ASN A 158 12.41 -9.12 -10.76
N ALA A 159 11.59 -8.12 -10.96
CA ALA A 159 10.50 -7.79 -10.05
C ALA A 159 9.20 -7.43 -10.79
N VAL A 160 8.10 -7.62 -10.09
CA VAL A 160 6.82 -6.98 -10.41
C VAL A 160 6.36 -6.16 -9.19
N TYR A 161 5.75 -5.01 -9.46
CA TYR A 161 4.97 -4.28 -8.48
C TYR A 161 3.49 -4.51 -8.76
N VAL A 162 2.73 -4.88 -7.74
CA VAL A 162 1.28 -5.12 -7.81
C VAL A 162 0.59 -4.00 -7.06
N GLY A 163 -0.25 -3.25 -7.72
CA GLY A 163 -1.01 -2.12 -7.18
C GLY A 163 -2.29 -1.90 -7.94
N ASP A 164 -3.15 -1.00 -7.49
CA ASP A 164 -4.52 -0.87 -8.00
C ASP A 164 -4.87 0.51 -8.57
N ILE A 165 -3.98 1.51 -8.40
CA ILE A 165 -4.24 2.89 -8.86
C ILE A 165 -3.17 3.40 -9.82
N GLN A 166 -3.48 4.49 -10.54
CA GLN A 166 -2.54 5.18 -11.43
C GLN A 166 -1.25 5.59 -10.71
N GLY A 167 -1.33 6.01 -9.42
CA GLY A 167 -0.17 6.39 -8.61
C GLY A 167 0.83 5.24 -8.44
N ASP A 168 0.38 3.98 -8.35
CA ASP A 168 1.24 2.80 -8.27
C ASP A 168 1.98 2.54 -9.57
N TYR A 169 1.28 2.70 -10.68
CA TYR A 169 1.90 2.61 -12.00
C TYR A 169 2.98 3.67 -12.18
N ASP A 170 2.67 4.93 -11.88
CA ASP A 170 3.61 6.05 -12.02
C ASP A 170 4.84 5.86 -11.13
N ALA A 171 4.65 5.42 -9.88
CA ALA A 171 5.72 5.08 -8.94
C ALA A 171 6.59 3.93 -9.46
N THR A 172 5.97 2.89 -10.06
CA THR A 172 6.70 1.78 -10.68
C THR A 172 7.53 2.25 -11.87
N MET A 173 7.00 3.14 -12.71
CA MET A 173 7.74 3.69 -13.86
C MET A 173 8.90 4.59 -13.40
N LEU A 174 8.71 5.36 -12.33
CA LEU A 174 9.79 6.14 -11.71
C LEU A 174 10.93 5.23 -11.21
N ALA A 175 10.59 4.18 -10.46
CA ALA A 175 11.56 3.20 -9.98
C ALA A 175 12.29 2.49 -11.14
N LYS A 176 11.56 2.12 -12.19
CA LYS A 176 12.11 1.48 -13.40
C LYS A 176 13.13 2.39 -14.10
N GLU A 177 12.86 3.69 -14.22
CA GLU A 177 13.81 4.66 -14.78
C GLU A 177 15.06 4.81 -13.91
N GLN A 178 14.91 4.82 -12.60
CA GLN A 178 16.05 4.88 -11.67
C GLN A 178 16.94 3.64 -11.72
N LEU A 179 16.38 2.48 -12.03
CA LEU A 179 17.08 1.17 -12.04
C LEU A 179 17.58 0.76 -13.42
N LYS A 180 17.37 1.56 -14.46
CA LYS A 180 17.62 1.19 -15.87
C LYS A 180 19.05 0.76 -16.18
N ASP A 181 20.02 1.37 -15.51
CA ASP A 181 21.45 1.08 -15.72
C ASP A 181 21.98 -0.02 -14.77
N GLU A 182 21.14 -0.53 -13.87
CA GLU A 182 21.49 -1.55 -12.88
C GLU A 182 21.17 -2.99 -13.34
N GLY A 183 20.61 -3.15 -14.54
CA GLY A 183 20.27 -4.46 -15.11
C GLY A 183 19.05 -5.12 -14.45
N VAL A 184 18.26 -4.35 -13.69
CA VAL A 184 17.03 -4.80 -13.05
C VAL A 184 15.89 -4.75 -14.05
N LYS A 185 15.03 -5.78 -14.04
CA LYS A 185 13.74 -5.77 -14.73
C LYS A 185 12.65 -5.49 -13.72
N LEU A 186 11.81 -4.49 -13.98
CA LEU A 186 10.66 -4.13 -13.15
C LEU A 186 9.44 -3.91 -14.05
N GLU A 187 8.35 -4.62 -13.78
CA GLU A 187 7.09 -4.46 -14.48
C GLU A 187 5.94 -4.24 -13.47
N PHE A 188 4.84 -3.67 -13.97
CA PHE A 188 3.64 -3.40 -13.17
C PHE A 188 2.52 -4.40 -13.49
N ILE A 189 1.79 -4.82 -12.44
CA ILE A 189 0.56 -5.61 -12.55
C ILE A 189 -0.56 -4.83 -11.87
N LEU A 190 -1.64 -4.54 -12.60
CA LEU A 190 -2.83 -3.89 -12.05
C LEU A 190 -3.71 -4.91 -11.31
N ALA A 191 -4.01 -4.63 -10.05
CA ALA A 191 -5.08 -5.28 -9.29
C ALA A 191 -6.43 -4.63 -9.66
N ASP A 192 -7.03 -5.07 -10.77
CA ASP A 192 -8.26 -4.50 -11.41
C ASP A 192 -9.53 -4.68 -10.54
N TYR A 193 -9.39 -5.25 -9.35
CA TYR A 193 -10.42 -5.39 -8.34
C TYR A 193 -10.31 -4.35 -7.20
N GLY A 194 -9.29 -3.50 -7.23
CA GLY A 194 -9.01 -2.50 -6.22
C GLY A 194 -9.87 -1.23 -6.34
N PHE A 195 -9.32 -0.10 -5.92
CA PHE A 195 -10.08 1.16 -5.81
C PHE A 195 -10.04 2.02 -7.07
N GLY A 196 -9.08 1.80 -7.99
CA GLY A 196 -8.88 2.67 -9.13
C GLY A 196 -8.62 1.96 -10.46
N ASP A 197 -8.20 2.75 -11.42
CA ASP A 197 -7.88 2.34 -12.79
C ASP A 197 -6.49 2.88 -13.19
N VAL A 198 -5.95 2.34 -14.29
CA VAL A 198 -4.69 2.79 -14.88
C VAL A 198 -4.90 3.08 -16.38
N ASP A 199 -4.49 4.25 -16.82
CA ASP A 199 -4.64 4.69 -18.21
C ASP A 199 -3.72 3.95 -19.21
N ALA A 200 -2.70 3.23 -18.70
CA ALA A 200 -1.75 2.50 -19.53
C ALA A 200 -2.20 1.06 -19.83
N LYS A 201 -1.75 0.51 -20.96
CA LYS A 201 -1.93 -0.90 -21.24
C LYS A 201 -0.92 -1.73 -20.45
N VAL A 202 -1.38 -2.38 -19.39
CA VAL A 202 -0.56 -3.17 -18.46
C VAL A 202 -1.12 -4.59 -18.31
N SER A 203 -0.31 -5.49 -17.74
CA SER A 203 -0.81 -6.77 -17.23
C SER A 203 -1.75 -6.53 -16.07
N LYS A 204 -2.84 -7.28 -15.96
CA LYS A 204 -3.82 -7.11 -14.91
C LYS A 204 -4.38 -8.42 -14.39
N ILE A 205 -4.88 -8.38 -13.16
CA ILE A 205 -5.57 -9.49 -12.50
C ILE A 205 -6.95 -9.02 -12.04
N GLY A 206 -7.99 -9.78 -12.37
CA GLY A 206 -9.37 -9.52 -11.94
C GLY A 206 -9.67 -10.10 -10.55
N SER A 207 -8.75 -10.90 -10.00
CA SER A 207 -8.77 -11.43 -8.63
C SER A 207 -7.36 -11.79 -8.20
N PHE A 208 -7.08 -11.76 -6.89
CA PHE A 208 -5.76 -12.09 -6.34
C PHE A 208 -5.29 -13.51 -6.72
N LYS A 209 -6.23 -14.43 -6.90
CA LYS A 209 -5.98 -15.81 -7.33
C LYS A 209 -5.30 -15.95 -8.69
N GLU A 210 -5.40 -14.95 -9.56
CA GLU A 210 -4.78 -14.96 -10.89
C GLU A 210 -3.29 -14.58 -10.85
N LEU A 211 -2.83 -13.99 -9.73
CA LEU A 211 -1.48 -13.45 -9.62
C LEU A 211 -0.36 -14.47 -9.87
N PRO A 212 -0.39 -15.71 -9.35
CA PRO A 212 0.68 -16.67 -9.60
C PRO A 212 0.93 -16.91 -11.09
N LYS A 213 -0.14 -17.01 -11.88
CA LYS A 213 -0.06 -17.20 -13.32
C LYS A 213 0.54 -15.98 -14.01
N VAL A 214 0.01 -14.79 -13.73
CA VAL A 214 0.47 -13.55 -14.39
C VAL A 214 1.90 -13.22 -13.99
N ALA A 215 2.26 -13.40 -12.72
CA ALA A 215 3.63 -13.20 -12.25
C ALA A 215 4.63 -14.14 -12.93
N SER A 216 4.28 -15.43 -13.10
CA SER A 216 5.18 -16.39 -13.78
C SER A 216 5.40 -16.03 -15.26
N GLU A 217 4.38 -15.54 -15.97
CA GLU A 217 4.49 -15.09 -17.36
C GLU A 217 5.47 -13.91 -17.53
N ILE A 218 5.69 -13.11 -16.47
CA ILE A 218 6.58 -11.94 -16.48
C ILE A 218 7.98 -12.26 -15.91
N LEU A 219 8.02 -13.04 -14.83
CA LEU A 219 9.25 -13.26 -14.06
C LEU A 219 10.04 -14.50 -14.49
N ASP A 220 9.44 -15.45 -15.19
CA ASP A 220 10.08 -16.68 -15.66
C ASP A 220 10.56 -16.55 -17.11
#